data_903922d48935dfba1c4d7918c6e3d388
#
_entry.id   903922d48935dfba1c4d7918c6e3d388
#
_cell.length_a   1.000
_cell.length_b   1.000
_cell.length_c   1.000
_cell.angle_alpha   90.00
_cell.angle_beta   90.00
_cell.angle_gamma   90.00
#
_symmetry.space_group_name_H-M   'P 1'
#
loop_
_entity.id
_entity.type
_entity.pdbx_description
1 polymer ?
#
loop_
_entity_poly.entity_id
_entity_poly.type
_entity_poly.pdbx_seq_one_letter_code
_entity_poly.pdbx_strand_id
1 'polypeptide(L)'
;FGAMRPSTALSADGPLNLYNAVVVAGAKESKGKGVLVAMNGSVLGAASVLKMNTVDVQTFQAPNDGALGYVLNGKVTYNMSSAKKHTTQSVFDVTNLNSLPKVGIVYSYSNIEADIVAPMLDNGYKGIIHAGVGNGNIHKNIFPILIDARKKGILVVRSSRVPTGPTSLDAEVDDAQYQFIASQELNPQKSRVLLMLAPVSYTHLRAHETLMNLV
;
A
#
# COMPACT_ATOMS: atom_id res chain seq x y z
N PHE A 1 7.48 13.42 6.77
CA PHE A 1 7.08 14.65 6.08
C PHE A 1 7.81 14.76 4.74
N GLY A 2 7.39 15.71 3.92
CA GLY A 2 8.03 16.05 2.65
C GLY A 2 7.68 17.47 2.22
N ALA A 3 8.02 17.83 0.98
CA ALA A 3 7.66 19.09 0.38
C ALA A 3 7.29 18.88 -1.09
N MET A 4 6.36 19.68 -1.59
CA MET A 4 5.97 19.70 -2.99
C MET A 4 6.65 20.83 -3.78
N ARG A 5 7.09 21.87 -3.08
CA ARG A 5 7.79 23.00 -3.66
C ARG A 5 9.26 22.99 -3.26
N PRO A 6 10.19 23.34 -4.15
CA PRO A 6 11.60 23.52 -3.78
C PRO A 6 11.74 24.65 -2.74
N SER A 7 12.77 24.56 -1.92
CA SER A 7 13.00 25.52 -0.82
C SER A 7 13.17 26.98 -1.29
N THR A 8 13.52 27.18 -2.55
CA THR A 8 13.69 28.49 -3.19
C THR A 8 12.40 29.03 -3.83
N ALA A 9 11.32 28.25 -3.85
CA ALA A 9 10.06 28.70 -4.42
C ALA A 9 9.32 29.68 -3.50
N LEU A 10 8.50 30.55 -4.10
CA LEU A 10 7.54 31.35 -3.35
C LEU A 10 6.59 30.40 -2.59
N SER A 11 6.35 30.69 -1.32
CA SER A 11 5.52 29.87 -0.43
C SER A 11 5.97 28.40 -0.40
N ALA A 12 7.27 28.14 -0.26
CA ALA A 12 7.80 26.81 -0.06
C ALA A 12 7.14 26.15 1.15
N ASP A 13 6.60 24.94 0.98
CA ASP A 13 5.82 24.23 1.99
C ASP A 13 6.69 23.40 2.96
N GLY A 14 7.94 23.13 2.60
CA GLY A 14 8.86 22.28 3.37
C GLY A 14 9.10 22.74 4.81
N PRO A 15 9.41 24.02 5.09
CA PRO A 15 9.69 24.48 6.45
C PRO A 15 8.52 24.28 7.41
N LEU A 16 7.29 24.59 6.99
CA LEU A 16 6.10 24.39 7.81
C LEU A 16 5.78 22.90 7.99
N ASN A 17 5.95 22.10 6.94
CA ASN A 17 5.75 20.64 7.03
C ASN A 17 6.75 20.01 8.00
N LEU A 18 8.01 20.44 8.00
CA LEU A 18 9.03 19.99 8.95
C LEU A 18 8.65 20.38 10.39
N TYR A 19 8.30 21.65 10.61
CA TYR A 19 7.86 22.13 11.92
C TYR A 19 6.67 21.29 12.44
N ASN A 20 5.65 21.11 11.61
CA ASN A 20 4.48 20.31 11.98
C ASN A 20 4.84 18.85 12.27
N ALA A 21 5.78 18.26 11.52
CA ALA A 21 6.24 16.89 11.78
C ALA A 21 6.93 16.78 13.15
N VAL A 22 7.73 17.77 13.54
CA VAL A 22 8.37 17.82 14.87
C VAL A 22 7.30 17.97 15.97
N VAL A 23 6.30 18.83 15.78
CA VAL A 23 5.16 18.96 16.70
C VAL A 23 4.44 17.63 16.87
N VAL A 24 4.13 16.94 15.77
CA VAL A 24 3.47 15.62 15.79
C VAL A 24 4.35 14.59 16.53
N ALA A 25 5.64 14.54 16.23
CA ALA A 25 6.57 13.58 16.85
C ALA A 25 6.75 13.81 18.36
N GLY A 26 6.72 15.06 18.81
CA GLY A 26 6.86 15.43 20.22
C GLY A 26 5.58 15.34 21.04
N ALA A 27 4.43 15.21 20.41
CA ALA A 27 3.15 15.21 21.10
C ALA A 27 2.85 13.87 21.77
N LYS A 28 2.41 13.91 23.04
CA LYS A 28 2.01 12.70 23.78
C LYS A 28 0.84 11.97 23.13
N GLU A 29 -0.06 12.71 22.52
CA GLU A 29 -1.25 12.24 21.82
C GLU A 29 -0.92 11.43 20.55
N SER A 30 0.28 11.59 20.00
CA SER A 30 0.78 10.82 18.85
C SER A 30 1.23 9.41 19.23
N LYS A 31 1.47 9.17 20.52
CA LYS A 31 1.91 7.86 20.97
C LYS A 31 0.86 6.78 20.68
N GLY A 32 1.28 5.69 20.07
CA GLY A 32 0.38 4.58 19.70
C GLY A 32 -0.51 4.86 18.49
N LYS A 33 -0.21 5.88 17.67
CA LYS A 33 -0.96 6.20 16.44
C LYS A 33 -0.39 5.55 15.17
N GLY A 34 0.67 4.78 15.28
CA GLY A 34 1.34 4.15 14.14
C GLY A 34 2.32 5.07 13.43
N VAL A 35 2.63 4.75 12.18
CA VAL A 35 3.47 5.59 11.33
C VAL A 35 2.61 6.69 10.72
N LEU A 36 3.04 7.94 10.91
CA LEU A 36 2.28 9.14 10.55
C LEU A 36 3.00 9.94 9.48
N VAL A 37 2.22 10.54 8.59
CA VAL A 37 2.69 11.50 7.58
C VAL A 37 2.09 12.87 7.90
N ALA A 38 2.95 13.84 8.25
CA ALA A 38 2.55 15.23 8.49
C ALA A 38 2.83 16.06 7.22
N MET A 39 1.77 16.48 6.54
CA MET A 39 1.84 17.26 5.29
C MET A 39 0.70 18.27 5.24
N ASN A 40 1.02 19.51 4.86
CA ASN A 40 0.04 20.58 4.65
C ASN A 40 -0.97 20.71 5.82
N GLY A 41 -0.46 20.67 7.06
CA GLY A 41 -1.28 20.74 8.28
C GLY A 41 -2.06 19.48 8.63
N SER A 42 -2.15 18.49 7.75
CA SER A 42 -2.83 17.22 7.99
C SER A 42 -1.90 16.18 8.59
N VAL A 43 -2.44 15.31 9.44
CA VAL A 43 -1.77 14.12 9.96
C VAL A 43 -2.46 12.88 9.40
N LEU A 44 -1.75 12.13 8.56
CA LEU A 44 -2.27 11.02 7.80
C LEU A 44 -1.62 9.71 8.27
N GLY A 45 -2.39 8.62 8.28
CA GLY A 45 -1.85 7.29 8.55
C GLY A 45 -1.10 6.73 7.33
N ALA A 46 0.04 6.07 7.54
CA ALA A 46 0.86 5.54 6.45
C ALA A 46 0.12 4.48 5.60
N ALA A 47 -0.79 3.71 6.20
CA ALA A 47 -1.58 2.71 5.47
C ALA A 47 -2.54 3.35 4.46
N SER A 48 -3.09 4.54 4.79
CA SER A 48 -4.15 5.20 4.00
C SER A 48 -3.65 6.29 3.07
N VAL A 49 -2.49 6.92 3.38
CA VAL A 49 -1.99 8.07 2.63
C VAL A 49 -1.68 7.75 1.17
N LEU A 50 -2.16 8.60 0.26
CA LEU A 50 -1.90 8.53 -1.18
C LEU A 50 -1.45 9.91 -1.69
N LYS A 51 -0.60 9.92 -2.71
CA LYS A 51 -0.28 11.12 -3.48
C LYS A 51 -1.30 11.26 -4.60
N MET A 52 -2.26 12.16 -4.44
CA MET A 52 -3.42 12.32 -5.34
C MET A 52 -3.18 13.31 -6.47
N ASN A 53 -2.16 14.14 -6.37
CA ASN A 53 -1.84 15.17 -7.36
C ASN A 53 -0.32 15.27 -7.54
N THR A 54 0.13 15.62 -8.72
CA THR A 54 1.56 15.72 -9.05
C THR A 54 2.20 17.05 -8.62
N VAL A 55 1.41 18.09 -8.39
CA VAL A 55 1.88 19.48 -8.23
C VAL A 55 1.38 20.15 -6.95
N ASP A 56 0.13 19.91 -6.54
CA ASP A 56 -0.50 20.59 -5.40
C ASP A 56 0.21 20.33 -4.09
N VAL A 57 0.28 21.34 -3.22
CA VAL A 57 0.79 21.17 -1.86
C VAL A 57 -0.13 20.28 -1.00
N GLN A 58 -1.42 20.27 -1.28
CA GLN A 58 -2.41 19.38 -0.65
C GLN A 58 -2.50 18.02 -1.36
N THR A 59 -1.40 17.53 -1.88
CA THR A 59 -1.39 16.32 -2.70
C THR A 59 -1.55 15.02 -1.91
N PHE A 60 -1.02 14.99 -0.67
CA PHE A 60 -1.12 13.80 0.16
C PHE A 60 -2.45 13.80 0.91
N GLN A 61 -3.25 12.79 0.65
CA GLN A 61 -4.59 12.62 1.21
C GLN A 61 -4.79 11.17 1.63
N ALA A 62 -5.80 10.91 2.45
CA ALA A 62 -6.28 9.57 2.79
C ALA A 62 -7.74 9.45 2.30
N PRO A 63 -7.96 9.20 1.00
CA PRO A 63 -9.27 9.37 0.39
C PRO A 63 -10.32 8.37 0.87
N ASN A 64 -9.91 7.19 1.38
CA ASN A 64 -10.84 6.20 1.92
C ASN A 64 -11.18 6.46 3.39
N ASP A 65 -10.18 6.86 4.21
CA ASP A 65 -10.31 6.88 5.67
C ASP A 65 -10.37 8.30 6.23
N GLY A 66 -9.87 9.30 5.50
CA GLY A 66 -9.67 10.66 5.99
C GLY A 66 -8.36 10.84 6.78
N ALA A 67 -8.11 12.08 7.19
CA ALA A 67 -6.96 12.42 8.03
C ALA A 67 -7.22 11.97 9.48
N LEU A 68 -6.19 11.41 10.12
CA LEU A 68 -6.27 11.05 11.54
C LEU A 68 -6.37 12.29 12.45
N GLY A 69 -5.83 13.40 11.99
CA GLY A 69 -5.83 14.66 12.73
C GLY A 69 -5.20 15.80 11.92
N TYR A 70 -4.92 16.88 12.61
CA TYR A 70 -4.32 18.09 12.02
C TYR A 70 -3.42 18.80 13.02
N VAL A 71 -2.54 19.63 12.50
CA VAL A 71 -1.69 20.54 13.29
C VAL A 71 -2.15 21.98 13.06
N LEU A 72 -2.47 22.68 14.12
CA LEU A 72 -2.83 24.10 14.09
C LEU A 72 -2.15 24.82 15.24
N ASN A 73 -1.51 25.96 14.95
CA ASN A 73 -0.84 26.81 15.95
C ASN A 73 0.12 26.03 16.87
N GLY A 74 0.90 25.11 16.29
CA GLY A 74 1.87 24.31 17.04
C GLY A 74 1.26 23.26 17.97
N LYS A 75 -0.01 22.90 17.75
CA LYS A 75 -0.69 21.83 18.48
C LYS A 75 -1.27 20.81 17.52
N VAL A 76 -1.10 19.51 17.85
CA VAL A 76 -1.75 18.43 17.12
C VAL A 76 -3.09 18.09 17.78
N THR A 77 -4.09 17.85 16.93
CA THR A 77 -5.40 17.34 17.35
C THR A 77 -5.71 16.08 16.54
N TYR A 78 -6.10 15.02 17.21
CA TYR A 78 -6.52 13.78 16.59
C TYR A 78 -8.03 13.59 16.71
N ASN A 79 -8.67 13.27 15.58
CA ASN A 79 -10.09 12.95 15.51
C ASN A 79 -10.32 11.44 15.39
N MET A 80 -9.30 10.71 14.89
CA MET A 80 -9.37 9.28 14.63
C MET A 80 -8.05 8.58 15.01
N SER A 81 -8.09 7.24 15.04
CA SER A 81 -6.91 6.39 15.16
C SER A 81 -7.07 5.16 14.27
N SER A 82 -5.96 4.55 13.85
CA SER A 82 -6.02 3.28 13.14
C SER A 82 -6.65 2.22 14.02
N ALA A 83 -7.59 1.47 13.46
CA ALA A 83 -8.17 0.28 14.09
C ALA A 83 -7.34 -0.99 13.85
N LYS A 84 -6.39 -0.92 12.90
CA LYS A 84 -5.55 -2.06 12.52
C LYS A 84 -4.34 -2.18 13.43
N LYS A 85 -3.85 -3.40 13.62
CA LYS A 85 -2.61 -3.65 14.35
C LYS A 85 -1.43 -2.98 13.64
N HIS A 86 -0.55 -2.34 14.40
CA HIS A 86 0.62 -1.67 13.85
C HIS A 86 1.75 -1.57 14.88
N THR A 87 2.94 -1.19 14.43
CA THR A 87 4.13 -0.99 15.25
C THR A 87 4.41 -2.18 16.20
N THR A 88 4.27 -2.02 17.50
CA THR A 88 4.54 -3.07 18.51
C THR A 88 3.53 -4.22 18.51
N GLN A 89 2.40 -4.07 17.84
CA GLN A 89 1.38 -5.12 17.67
C GLN A 89 1.46 -5.80 16.31
N SER A 90 2.39 -5.34 15.44
CA SER A 90 2.63 -5.95 14.14
C SER A 90 3.20 -7.34 14.31
N VAL A 91 2.76 -8.26 13.44
CA VAL A 91 3.29 -9.63 13.37
C VAL A 91 4.60 -9.71 12.58
N PHE A 92 5.00 -8.63 11.92
CA PHE A 92 6.21 -8.59 11.09
C PHE A 92 7.41 -8.18 11.94
N ASP A 93 8.39 -9.06 12.02
CA ASP A 93 9.70 -8.77 12.59
C ASP A 93 10.72 -8.59 11.45
N VAL A 94 11.31 -7.40 11.37
CA VAL A 94 12.30 -7.04 10.35
C VAL A 94 13.70 -6.93 10.92
N THR A 95 13.91 -7.24 12.19
CA THR A 95 15.16 -7.01 12.93
C THR A 95 16.34 -7.73 12.29
N ASN A 96 16.13 -8.94 11.78
CA ASN A 96 17.18 -9.80 11.19
C ASN A 96 17.06 -9.93 9.67
N LEU A 97 16.31 -9.06 9.01
CA LEU A 97 16.12 -9.09 7.56
C LEU A 97 17.32 -8.50 6.82
N ASN A 98 18.08 -9.35 6.14
CA ASN A 98 19.18 -8.93 5.27
C ASN A 98 18.75 -8.63 3.84
N SER A 99 17.63 -9.19 3.39
CA SER A 99 17.06 -8.97 2.05
C SER A 99 15.57 -9.21 2.04
N LEU A 100 14.87 -8.59 1.11
CA LEU A 100 13.45 -8.81 0.86
C LEU A 100 13.26 -9.64 -0.42
N PRO A 101 12.21 -10.48 -0.48
CA PRO A 101 11.89 -11.23 -1.68
C PRO A 101 11.52 -10.30 -2.84
N LYS A 102 11.82 -10.72 -4.06
CA LYS A 102 11.40 -9.98 -5.26
C LYS A 102 9.88 -10.06 -5.41
N VAL A 103 9.22 -8.91 -5.41
CA VAL A 103 7.80 -8.77 -5.72
C VAL A 103 7.64 -7.70 -6.78
N GLY A 104 6.98 -8.03 -7.89
CA GLY A 104 6.72 -7.12 -8.99
C GLY A 104 5.31 -6.54 -8.97
N ILE A 105 5.11 -5.42 -9.66
CA ILE A 105 3.79 -4.86 -9.93
C ILE A 105 3.55 -4.88 -11.43
N VAL A 106 2.42 -5.42 -11.85
CA VAL A 106 1.96 -5.41 -13.24
C VAL A 106 0.74 -4.52 -13.34
N TYR A 107 0.88 -3.35 -13.96
CA TYR A 107 -0.25 -2.46 -14.26
C TYR A 107 -0.96 -2.94 -15.52
N SER A 108 -2.21 -3.35 -15.36
CA SER A 108 -3.03 -3.83 -16.47
C SER A 108 -3.56 -2.67 -17.32
N TYR A 109 -3.64 -2.92 -18.63
CA TYR A 109 -4.16 -2.00 -19.63
C TYR A 109 -4.84 -2.80 -20.76
N SER A 110 -5.55 -2.10 -21.65
CA SER A 110 -6.19 -2.73 -22.80
C SER A 110 -5.15 -3.41 -23.69
N ASN A 111 -5.43 -4.65 -24.08
CA ASN A 111 -4.54 -5.49 -24.92
C ASN A 111 -3.15 -5.74 -24.31
N ILE A 112 -3.07 -5.84 -22.97
CA ILE A 112 -1.86 -6.30 -22.30
C ILE A 112 -1.56 -7.75 -22.71
N GLU A 113 -0.29 -8.04 -22.94
CA GLU A 113 0.18 -9.39 -23.36
C GLU A 113 0.93 -10.10 -22.21
N ALA A 114 1.02 -11.42 -22.29
CA ALA A 114 1.61 -12.26 -21.26
C ALA A 114 3.14 -12.06 -21.12
N ASP A 115 3.80 -11.55 -22.15
CA ASP A 115 5.24 -11.30 -22.17
C ASP A 115 5.73 -10.32 -21.09
N ILE A 116 4.85 -9.43 -20.63
CA ILE A 116 5.17 -8.53 -19.51
C ILE A 116 5.27 -9.27 -18.16
N VAL A 117 4.59 -10.40 -18.03
CA VAL A 117 4.55 -11.22 -16.82
C VAL A 117 5.55 -12.39 -16.90
N ALA A 118 5.74 -12.96 -18.09
CA ALA A 118 6.55 -14.16 -18.31
C ALA A 118 7.96 -14.09 -17.67
N PRO A 119 8.72 -12.98 -17.78
CA PRO A 119 10.03 -12.90 -17.15
C PRO A 119 10.02 -13.01 -15.62
N MET A 120 8.90 -12.70 -14.96
CA MET A 120 8.81 -12.80 -13.51
C MET A 120 8.79 -14.24 -13.04
N LEU A 121 8.26 -15.18 -13.86
CA LEU A 121 8.16 -16.58 -13.50
C LEU A 121 9.54 -17.27 -13.41
N ASP A 122 10.50 -16.78 -14.17
CA ASP A 122 11.82 -17.41 -14.32
C ASP A 122 12.95 -16.62 -13.62
N ASN A 123 12.70 -15.36 -13.23
CA ASN A 123 13.70 -14.48 -12.60
C ASN A 123 13.62 -14.41 -11.07
N GLY A 124 13.07 -15.43 -10.42
CA GLY A 124 13.10 -15.58 -8.96
C GLY A 124 12.15 -14.66 -8.20
N TYR A 125 11.11 -14.15 -8.86
CA TYR A 125 10.05 -13.43 -8.16
C TYR A 125 9.27 -14.38 -7.24
N LYS A 126 8.91 -13.86 -6.06
CA LYS A 126 8.11 -14.59 -5.05
C LYS A 126 6.67 -14.09 -4.99
N GLY A 127 6.40 -12.94 -5.61
CA GLY A 127 5.07 -12.37 -5.68
C GLY A 127 4.88 -11.43 -6.86
N ILE A 128 3.64 -11.36 -7.32
CA ILE A 128 3.15 -10.46 -8.36
C ILE A 128 1.94 -9.73 -7.82
N ILE A 129 1.97 -8.42 -7.85
CA ILE A 129 0.81 -7.58 -7.60
C ILE A 129 0.22 -7.22 -8.97
N HIS A 130 -0.97 -7.69 -9.25
CA HIS A 130 -1.71 -7.31 -10.45
C HIS A 130 -2.56 -6.08 -10.14
N ALA A 131 -2.20 -4.93 -10.69
CA ALA A 131 -2.98 -3.69 -10.61
C ALA A 131 -4.00 -3.68 -11.76
N GLY A 132 -5.17 -4.24 -11.51
CA GLY A 132 -6.23 -4.41 -12.49
C GLY A 132 -7.06 -3.15 -12.73
N VAL A 133 -7.98 -3.21 -13.67
CA VAL A 133 -9.01 -2.20 -13.87
C VAL A 133 -10.16 -2.43 -12.89
N GLY A 134 -10.93 -1.38 -12.58
CA GLY A 134 -12.10 -1.51 -11.70
C GLY A 134 -11.76 -2.22 -10.38
N ASN A 135 -12.49 -3.26 -10.05
CA ASN A 135 -12.32 -4.06 -8.82
C ASN A 135 -11.21 -5.14 -8.95
N GLY A 136 -10.10 -4.81 -9.59
CA GLY A 136 -8.97 -5.72 -9.77
C GLY A 136 -9.18 -6.75 -10.89
N ASN A 137 -9.97 -6.41 -11.91
CA ASN A 137 -10.23 -7.26 -13.07
C ASN A 137 -8.95 -7.62 -13.81
N ILE A 138 -8.84 -8.88 -14.21
CA ILE A 138 -7.69 -9.44 -14.91
C ILE A 138 -8.02 -9.58 -16.39
N HIS A 139 -7.17 -9.03 -17.26
CA HIS A 139 -7.33 -9.17 -18.69
C HIS A 139 -7.12 -10.63 -19.13
N LYS A 140 -7.94 -11.12 -20.06
CA LYS A 140 -7.94 -12.52 -20.53
C LYS A 140 -6.57 -13.02 -20.99
N ASN A 141 -5.75 -12.16 -21.60
CA ASN A 141 -4.42 -12.55 -22.14
C ASN A 141 -3.40 -12.87 -21.04
N ILE A 142 -3.52 -12.23 -19.85
CA ILE A 142 -2.57 -12.47 -18.74
C ILE A 142 -3.13 -13.40 -17.66
N PHE A 143 -4.41 -13.72 -17.72
CA PHE A 143 -5.05 -14.57 -16.72
C PHE A 143 -4.38 -15.97 -16.64
N PRO A 144 -4.12 -16.68 -17.77
CA PRO A 144 -3.47 -17.99 -17.74
C PRO A 144 -2.07 -17.97 -17.12
N ILE A 145 -1.26 -16.94 -17.45
CA ILE A 145 0.11 -16.86 -16.92
C ILE A 145 0.16 -16.53 -15.43
N LEU A 146 -0.84 -15.83 -14.89
CA LEU A 146 -0.97 -15.63 -13.44
C LEU A 146 -1.36 -16.92 -12.71
N ILE A 147 -2.18 -17.77 -13.32
CA ILE A 147 -2.45 -19.13 -12.81
C ILE A 147 -1.15 -19.95 -12.80
N ASP A 148 -0.37 -19.90 -13.87
CA ASP A 148 0.90 -20.63 -13.94
C ASP A 148 1.92 -20.10 -12.94
N ALA A 149 1.92 -18.79 -12.63
CA ALA A 149 2.69 -18.23 -11.55
C ALA A 149 2.31 -18.88 -10.19
N ARG A 150 1.02 -19.04 -9.90
CA ARG A 150 0.56 -19.75 -8.69
C ARG A 150 1.03 -21.20 -8.63
N LYS A 151 0.95 -21.94 -9.75
CA LYS A 151 1.46 -23.32 -9.82
C LYS A 151 2.96 -23.42 -9.55
N LYS A 152 3.73 -22.39 -9.91
CA LYS A 152 5.16 -22.24 -9.59
C LYS A 152 5.43 -21.74 -8.15
N GLY A 153 4.42 -21.53 -7.33
CA GLY A 153 4.53 -21.05 -5.96
C GLY A 153 4.74 -19.54 -5.83
N ILE A 154 4.56 -18.77 -6.91
CA ILE A 154 4.61 -17.32 -6.89
C ILE A 154 3.26 -16.78 -6.41
N LEU A 155 3.24 -15.97 -5.36
CA LEU A 155 2.01 -15.38 -4.84
C LEU A 155 1.45 -14.34 -5.81
N VAL A 156 0.14 -14.38 -6.05
CA VAL A 156 -0.55 -13.40 -6.90
C VAL A 156 -1.56 -12.63 -6.06
N VAL A 157 -1.39 -11.31 -6.02
CA VAL A 157 -2.30 -10.39 -5.35
C VAL A 157 -3.04 -9.58 -6.39
N ARG A 158 -4.37 -9.64 -6.36
CA ARG A 158 -5.24 -8.74 -7.12
C ARG A 158 -5.38 -7.42 -6.38
N SER A 159 -5.03 -6.35 -7.05
CA SER A 159 -5.19 -4.98 -6.59
C SER A 159 -5.76 -4.13 -7.72
N SER A 160 -6.01 -2.86 -7.50
CA SER A 160 -6.61 -1.98 -8.49
C SER A 160 -5.72 -0.78 -8.83
N ARG A 161 -5.83 -0.31 -10.08
CA ARG A 161 -5.30 1.00 -10.52
C ARG A 161 -6.14 2.15 -9.98
N VAL A 162 -7.38 1.87 -9.58
CA VAL A 162 -8.29 2.88 -9.02
C VAL A 162 -7.78 3.28 -7.65
N PRO A 163 -7.62 4.58 -7.36
CA PRO A 163 -6.99 5.04 -6.12
C PRO A 163 -7.87 4.89 -4.88
N THR A 164 -9.17 4.66 -5.04
CA THR A 164 -10.17 4.58 -3.96
C THR A 164 -11.04 3.35 -4.07
N GLY A 165 -11.57 2.91 -2.95
CA GLY A 165 -12.39 1.71 -2.84
C GLY A 165 -11.56 0.44 -2.70
N PRO A 166 -12.10 -0.61 -2.08
CA PRO A 166 -11.42 -1.87 -1.89
C PRO A 166 -11.46 -2.75 -3.14
N THR A 167 -10.44 -3.59 -3.32
CA THR A 167 -10.51 -4.75 -4.20
C THR A 167 -11.14 -5.90 -3.44
N SER A 168 -12.37 -6.26 -3.80
CA SER A 168 -13.17 -7.25 -3.07
C SER A 168 -12.70 -8.68 -3.35
N LEU A 169 -12.81 -9.51 -2.34
CA LEU A 169 -12.58 -10.96 -2.48
C LEU A 169 -13.74 -11.60 -3.28
N ASP A 170 -13.43 -12.54 -4.15
CA ASP A 170 -14.37 -13.36 -4.92
C ASP A 170 -15.47 -12.56 -5.70
N ALA A 171 -15.18 -11.32 -6.08
CA ALA A 171 -16.14 -10.48 -6.80
C ALA A 171 -16.05 -10.64 -8.33
N GLU A 172 -14.86 -10.40 -8.88
CA GLU A 172 -14.63 -10.41 -10.33
C GLU A 172 -13.86 -11.66 -10.79
N VAL A 173 -13.21 -12.32 -9.86
CA VAL A 173 -12.43 -13.54 -10.05
C VAL A 173 -12.69 -14.43 -8.84
N ASP A 174 -12.85 -15.71 -9.06
CA ASP A 174 -12.88 -16.72 -7.98
C ASP A 174 -11.46 -16.85 -7.39
N ASP A 175 -11.19 -16.02 -6.37
CA ASP A 175 -9.88 -15.98 -5.73
C ASP A 175 -9.55 -17.31 -5.04
N ALA A 176 -10.55 -17.97 -4.48
CA ALA A 176 -10.39 -19.27 -3.83
C ALA A 176 -9.95 -20.35 -4.83
N GLN A 177 -10.61 -20.45 -5.99
CA GLN A 177 -10.28 -21.40 -7.05
C GLN A 177 -8.85 -21.23 -7.58
N TYR A 178 -8.45 -19.97 -7.83
CA TYR A 178 -7.14 -19.66 -8.42
C TYR A 178 -6.05 -19.37 -7.39
N GLN A 179 -6.40 -19.43 -6.10
CA GLN A 179 -5.50 -19.12 -5.00
C GLN A 179 -4.90 -17.71 -5.11
N PHE A 180 -5.68 -16.75 -5.61
CA PHE A 180 -5.29 -15.34 -5.61
C PHE A 180 -5.64 -14.69 -4.26
N ILE A 181 -5.04 -13.55 -4.01
CA ILE A 181 -5.20 -12.79 -2.76
C ILE A 181 -5.77 -11.41 -3.12
N ALA A 182 -6.89 -11.02 -2.54
CA ALA A 182 -7.42 -9.67 -2.73
C ALA A 182 -6.67 -8.66 -1.86
N SER A 183 -6.28 -7.51 -2.44
CA SER A 183 -5.56 -6.46 -1.72
C SER A 183 -6.43 -5.65 -0.77
N GLN A 184 -7.74 -5.73 -0.92
CA GLN A 184 -8.71 -4.87 -0.23
C GLN A 184 -8.36 -3.37 -0.40
N GLU A 185 -8.16 -2.63 0.68
CA GLU A 185 -7.93 -1.18 0.67
C GLU A 185 -6.51 -0.78 0.26
N LEU A 186 -5.58 -1.75 0.18
CA LEU A 186 -4.21 -1.44 -0.18
C LEU A 186 -4.04 -1.22 -1.68
N ASN A 187 -3.47 -0.09 -2.04
CA ASN A 187 -3.05 0.13 -3.41
C ASN A 187 -1.91 -0.83 -3.82
N PRO A 188 -1.57 -0.95 -5.12
CA PRO A 188 -0.55 -1.89 -5.58
C PRO A 188 0.81 -1.72 -4.91
N GLN A 189 1.24 -0.48 -4.64
CA GLN A 189 2.53 -0.19 -4.03
C GLN A 189 2.60 -0.67 -2.57
N LYS A 190 1.55 -0.41 -1.79
CA LYS A 190 1.45 -0.85 -0.40
C LYS A 190 1.27 -2.35 -0.29
N SER A 191 0.45 -2.94 -1.18
CA SER A 191 0.30 -4.40 -1.32
C SER A 191 1.65 -5.07 -1.59
N ARG A 192 2.49 -4.45 -2.44
CA ARG A 192 3.84 -4.95 -2.71
C ARG A 192 4.70 -4.96 -1.45
N VAL A 193 4.71 -3.87 -0.69
CA VAL A 193 5.50 -3.79 0.56
C VAL A 193 5.04 -4.86 1.55
N LEU A 194 3.73 -5.00 1.74
CA LEU A 194 3.18 -5.98 2.65
C LEU A 194 3.50 -7.41 2.19
N LEU A 195 3.37 -7.70 0.88
CA LEU A 195 3.70 -9.02 0.34
C LEU A 195 5.20 -9.34 0.44
N MET A 196 6.10 -8.36 0.39
CA MET A 196 7.53 -8.59 0.64
C MET A 196 7.81 -9.02 2.09
N LEU A 197 7.00 -8.60 3.05
CA LEU A 197 7.15 -8.95 4.46
C LEU A 197 6.44 -10.28 4.80
N ALA A 198 5.34 -10.59 4.13
CA ALA A 198 4.51 -11.76 4.40
C ALA A 198 5.23 -13.12 4.29
N PRO A 199 6.08 -13.40 3.27
CA PRO A 199 6.77 -14.68 3.17
C PRO A 199 7.78 -14.94 4.30
N VAL A 200 8.25 -13.90 4.97
CA VAL A 200 9.21 -14.00 6.08
C VAL A 200 8.53 -14.47 7.36
N SER A 201 7.25 -14.12 7.53
CA SER A 201 6.47 -14.38 8.75
C SER A 201 5.45 -15.50 8.58
N TYR A 202 5.03 -15.81 7.35
CA TYR A 202 3.95 -16.74 7.05
C TYR A 202 4.32 -17.73 5.96
N THR A 203 4.64 -18.95 6.36
CA THR A 203 4.87 -20.08 5.44
C THR A 203 3.59 -20.62 4.79
N HIS A 204 2.41 -20.12 5.19
CA HIS A 204 1.09 -20.66 4.80
C HIS A 204 0.03 -19.57 4.54
N LEU A 205 0.31 -18.61 3.65
CA LEU A 205 -0.76 -17.75 3.11
C LEU A 205 -1.74 -18.61 2.30
N ARG A 206 -2.93 -18.85 2.86
CA ARG A 206 -4.00 -19.62 2.20
C ARG A 206 -4.87 -18.71 1.33
N ALA A 207 -5.46 -19.27 0.29
CA ALA A 207 -6.31 -18.60 -0.69
C ALA A 207 -7.57 -17.92 -0.12
N HIS A 208 -7.92 -18.19 1.13
CA HIS A 208 -9.07 -17.57 1.83
C HIS A 208 -8.66 -16.36 2.68
N GLU A 209 -7.39 -15.95 2.62
CA GLU A 209 -6.90 -14.81 3.38
C GLU A 209 -6.74 -13.61 2.47
N THR A 210 -7.14 -12.45 2.95
CA THR A 210 -6.83 -11.18 2.32
C THR A 210 -5.51 -10.66 2.86
N LEU A 211 -4.78 -9.83 2.09
CA LEU A 211 -3.57 -9.17 2.58
C LEU A 211 -3.82 -8.40 3.89
N MET A 212 -5.05 -7.93 4.10
CA MET A 212 -5.43 -7.18 5.30
C MET A 212 -5.57 -8.05 6.55
N ASN A 213 -5.73 -9.37 6.42
CA ASN A 213 -5.73 -10.28 7.57
C ASN A 213 -4.32 -10.46 8.19
N LEU A 214 -3.30 -9.92 7.52
CA LEU A 214 -1.91 -9.93 7.98
C LEU A 214 -1.55 -8.71 8.85
N VAL A 215 -2.47 -7.74 8.98
CA VAL A 215 -2.27 -6.49 9.74
C VAL A 215 -3.31 -6.32 10.82
#